data_a2466ade59b79e5ce373b0b6b0c3b588
#
_entry.id   a2466ade59b79e5ce373b0b6b0c3b588
#
_cell.length_a   1.000
_cell.length_b   1.000
_cell.length_c   1.000
_cell.angle_alpha   90.00
_cell.angle_beta   90.00
_cell.angle_gamma   90.00
#
_symmetry.space_group_name_H-M   'P 1'
#
loop_
_entity.id
_entity.type
_entity.pdbx_description
1 polymer ?
#
loop_
_entity_poly.entity_id
_entity_poly.type
_entity_poly.pdbx_seq_one_letter_code
_entity_poly.pdbx_strand_id
1 'polypeptide(L)'
;MTPQLLRALQAEILADAECTLFVHTNDMPKISSEEAVAKDRAVAAIRNAKRPAKPRPCLLSERGVRSSLPIVQGALLVKTLRDLEAATEPSSWLTAVLGALKVPAADQWAYFDALQCGHAWLRAEGLDVSVQRTRDMLDVLAAGVPELAEAAATLKALGRQPDDITADQVSRALRGPWGDE
;
A
#
# COMPACT_ATOMS: atom_id res chain seq x y z
N MET A 1 12.86 6.91 -15.36
CA MET A 1 11.79 7.90 -15.12
C MET A 1 11.65 8.71 -16.40
N THR A 2 10.43 8.90 -16.90
CA THR A 2 10.17 9.68 -18.12
C THR A 2 10.30 11.18 -17.86
N PRO A 3 10.50 12.04 -18.88
CA PRO A 3 10.54 13.51 -18.72
C PRO A 3 9.30 14.06 -17.98
N GLN A 4 8.11 13.53 -18.30
CA GLN A 4 6.86 13.94 -17.65
C GLN A 4 6.86 13.62 -16.14
N LEU A 5 7.33 12.44 -15.75
CA LEU A 5 7.44 12.05 -14.33
C LEU A 5 8.46 12.89 -13.58
N LEU A 6 9.54 13.29 -14.25
CA LEU A 6 10.54 14.16 -13.64
C LEU A 6 10.03 15.60 -13.48
N ARG A 7 9.26 16.14 -14.43
CA ARG A 7 8.56 17.44 -14.28
C ARG A 7 7.56 17.41 -13.13
N ALA A 8 6.79 16.32 -13.01
CA ALA A 8 5.87 16.14 -11.87
C ALA A 8 6.62 16.09 -10.55
N LEU A 9 7.73 15.36 -10.48
CA LEU A 9 8.58 15.30 -9.28
C LEU A 9 9.19 16.68 -8.95
N GLN A 10 9.64 17.43 -9.95
CA GLN A 10 10.13 18.80 -9.75
C GLN A 10 9.06 19.69 -9.12
N ALA A 11 7.85 19.69 -9.69
CA ALA A 11 6.73 20.47 -9.15
C ALA A 11 6.40 20.06 -7.71
N GLU A 12 6.41 18.76 -7.44
CA GLU A 12 6.18 18.19 -6.10
C GLU A 12 7.24 18.64 -5.09
N ILE A 13 8.52 18.66 -5.47
CA ILE A 13 9.63 19.12 -4.63
C ILE A 13 9.53 20.63 -4.35
N LEU A 14 9.27 21.42 -5.39
CA LEU A 14 9.22 22.89 -5.26
C LEU A 14 7.96 23.37 -4.48
N ALA A 15 6.90 22.59 -4.45
CA ALA A 15 5.72 22.87 -3.64
C ALA A 15 5.89 22.54 -2.15
N ASP A 16 6.92 21.77 -1.77
CA ASP A 16 7.16 21.35 -0.40
C ASP A 16 8.12 22.32 0.30
N ALA A 17 7.61 23.07 1.29
CA ALA A 17 8.36 24.08 2.02
C ALA A 17 9.61 23.51 2.75
N GLU A 18 9.58 22.25 3.22
CA GLU A 18 10.74 21.64 3.86
C GLU A 18 11.83 21.27 2.83
N CYS A 19 11.41 20.85 1.62
CA CYS A 19 12.32 20.58 0.54
C CYS A 19 13.03 21.84 0.03
N THR A 20 12.32 22.99 -0.01
CA THR A 20 12.89 24.25 -0.55
C THR A 20 14.14 24.71 0.17
N LEU A 21 14.32 24.34 1.44
CA LEU A 21 15.54 24.63 2.21
C LEU A 21 16.80 23.95 1.66
N PHE A 22 16.62 22.85 0.93
CA PHE A 22 17.70 22.03 0.37
C PHE A 22 17.74 22.05 -1.16
N VAL A 23 16.77 22.67 -1.82
CA VAL A 23 16.73 22.73 -3.28
C VAL A 23 17.94 23.49 -3.81
N HIS A 24 18.60 22.92 -4.81
CA HIS A 24 19.65 23.56 -5.59
C HIS A 24 19.37 23.34 -7.08
N THR A 25 19.19 24.43 -7.80
CA THR A 25 18.91 24.44 -9.26
C THR A 25 20.11 25.04 -10.01
N ASN A 26 20.10 24.93 -11.35
CA ASN A 26 21.15 25.49 -12.19
C ASN A 26 21.26 27.03 -12.13
N ASP A 27 20.19 27.69 -11.70
CA ASP A 27 20.14 29.17 -11.56
C ASP A 27 20.73 29.69 -10.25
N MET A 28 21.08 28.78 -9.32
CA MET A 28 21.65 29.12 -8.03
C MET A 28 23.18 29.22 -8.09
N PRO A 29 23.81 29.89 -7.10
CA PRO A 29 25.28 29.92 -6.99
C PRO A 29 25.88 28.51 -7.01
N LYS A 30 27.00 28.34 -7.69
CA LYS A 30 27.68 27.03 -7.76
C LYS A 30 28.10 26.57 -6.37
N ILE A 31 27.77 25.34 -6.06
CA ILE A 31 28.16 24.62 -4.84
C ILE A 31 29.06 23.45 -5.23
N SER A 32 29.77 22.87 -4.26
CA SER A 32 30.55 21.66 -4.51
C SER A 32 29.64 20.48 -4.92
N SER A 33 30.23 19.53 -5.66
CA SER A 33 29.48 18.31 -6.04
C SER A 33 29.01 17.50 -4.81
N GLU A 34 29.82 17.47 -3.75
CA GLU A 34 29.46 16.79 -2.50
C GLU A 34 28.30 17.47 -1.81
N GLU A 35 28.30 18.80 -1.75
CA GLU A 35 27.21 19.58 -1.19
C GLU A 35 25.91 19.40 -1.99
N ALA A 36 26.01 19.41 -3.34
CA ALA A 36 24.85 19.14 -4.20
C ALA A 36 24.25 17.77 -3.93
N VAL A 37 25.07 16.72 -3.83
CA VAL A 37 24.62 15.36 -3.52
C VAL A 37 24.01 15.29 -2.11
N ALA A 38 24.59 15.97 -1.13
CA ALA A 38 24.04 16.01 0.23
C ALA A 38 22.66 16.65 0.26
N LYS A 39 22.47 17.77 -0.46
CA LYS A 39 21.16 18.43 -0.61
C LYS A 39 20.14 17.54 -1.31
N ASP A 40 20.51 16.88 -2.40
CA ASP A 40 19.62 15.96 -3.11
C ASP A 40 19.18 14.77 -2.24
N ARG A 41 20.09 14.24 -1.40
CA ARG A 41 19.75 13.20 -0.42
C ARG A 41 18.78 13.71 0.65
N ALA A 42 18.95 14.95 1.13
CA ALA A 42 18.04 15.54 2.10
C ALA A 42 16.64 15.71 1.50
N VAL A 43 16.54 16.24 0.28
CA VAL A 43 15.26 16.35 -0.44
C VAL A 43 14.61 14.97 -0.64
N ALA A 44 15.39 13.98 -1.09
CA ALA A 44 14.89 12.61 -1.25
C ALA A 44 14.36 12.05 0.07
N ALA A 45 15.06 12.22 1.18
CA ALA A 45 14.64 11.74 2.50
C ALA A 45 13.34 12.40 2.96
N ILE A 46 13.20 13.72 2.82
CA ILE A 46 11.97 14.47 3.16
C ILE A 46 10.79 13.97 2.34
N ARG A 47 10.98 13.82 1.03
CA ARG A 47 9.90 13.37 0.14
C ARG A 47 9.51 11.92 0.40
N ASN A 48 10.47 11.02 0.62
CA ASN A 48 10.21 9.62 0.91
C ASN A 48 9.43 9.44 2.22
N ALA A 49 9.69 10.27 3.23
CA ALA A 49 8.93 10.27 4.48
C ALA A 49 7.44 10.64 4.29
N LYS A 50 7.12 11.43 3.24
CA LYS A 50 5.77 11.92 2.95
C LYS A 50 5.05 11.11 1.87
N ARG A 51 5.77 10.29 1.09
CA ARG A 51 5.17 9.51 0.00
C ARG A 51 4.42 8.29 0.51
N PRO A 52 3.21 8.05 -0.01
CA PRO A 52 2.48 6.84 0.32
C PRO A 52 3.20 5.62 -0.27
N ALA A 53 3.21 4.52 0.48
CA ALA A 53 3.71 3.25 -0.04
C ALA A 53 2.86 2.79 -1.24
N LYS A 54 3.52 2.34 -2.30
CA LYS A 54 2.87 1.81 -3.51
C LYS A 54 2.56 0.31 -3.39
N PRO A 55 1.58 -0.20 -4.15
CA PRO A 55 1.31 -1.62 -4.23
C PRO A 55 2.57 -2.41 -4.65
N ARG A 56 2.80 -3.52 -3.97
CA ARG A 56 3.82 -4.52 -4.33
C ARG A 56 3.11 -5.85 -4.52
N PRO A 57 3.19 -6.49 -5.70
CA PRO A 57 2.62 -7.82 -5.89
C PRO A 57 3.09 -8.76 -4.79
N CYS A 58 2.15 -9.34 -4.06
CA CYS A 58 2.45 -10.24 -2.94
C CYS A 58 1.35 -11.29 -2.83
N LEU A 59 1.58 -12.41 -3.50
CA LEU A 59 0.68 -13.55 -3.52
C LEU A 59 1.05 -14.50 -2.38
N LEU A 60 0.14 -14.68 -1.43
CA LEU A 60 0.34 -15.51 -0.25
C LEU A 60 -0.51 -16.78 -0.34
N SER A 61 0.13 -17.94 -0.42
CA SER A 61 -0.51 -19.23 -0.20
C SER A 61 -0.97 -19.37 1.25
N GLU A 62 -1.79 -20.38 1.56
CA GLU A 62 -2.18 -20.67 2.95
C GLU A 62 -0.96 -20.84 3.86
N ARG A 63 0.07 -21.55 3.38
CA ARG A 63 1.34 -21.67 4.11
C ARG A 63 2.03 -20.32 4.30
N GLY A 64 2.02 -19.47 3.28
CA GLY A 64 2.58 -18.12 3.34
C GLY A 64 1.87 -17.26 4.39
N VAL A 65 0.54 -17.27 4.41
CA VAL A 65 -0.27 -16.58 5.43
C VAL A 65 0.07 -17.08 6.83
N ARG A 66 0.09 -18.40 7.03
CA ARG A 66 0.40 -19.01 8.34
C ARG A 66 1.82 -18.71 8.81
N SER A 67 2.79 -18.62 7.92
CA SER A 67 4.18 -18.30 8.26
C SER A 67 4.44 -16.81 8.49
N SER A 68 3.60 -15.93 7.93
CA SER A 68 3.70 -14.48 8.07
C SER A 68 3.01 -13.93 9.32
N LEU A 69 2.23 -14.74 10.02
CA LEU A 69 1.43 -14.35 11.17
C LEU A 69 1.79 -15.19 12.41
N PRO A 70 1.53 -14.68 13.63
CA PRO A 70 1.51 -15.50 14.83
C PRO A 70 0.59 -16.72 14.63
N ILE A 71 0.97 -17.86 15.19
CA ILE A 71 0.30 -19.16 14.98
C ILE A 71 -1.21 -19.06 15.21
N VAL A 72 -1.62 -18.42 16.30
CA VAL A 72 -3.05 -18.28 16.66
C VAL A 72 -3.80 -17.44 15.65
N GLN A 73 -3.24 -16.30 15.25
CA GLN A 73 -3.86 -15.39 14.29
C GLN A 73 -3.94 -16.00 12.87
N GLY A 74 -2.88 -16.70 12.43
CA GLY A 74 -2.88 -17.42 11.15
C GLY A 74 -3.92 -18.54 11.13
N ALA A 75 -4.05 -19.30 12.22
CA ALA A 75 -5.05 -20.34 12.36
C ALA A 75 -6.48 -19.77 12.39
N LEU A 76 -6.69 -18.67 13.13
CA LEU A 76 -7.98 -17.99 13.24
C LEU A 76 -8.42 -17.43 11.88
N LEU A 77 -7.52 -16.76 11.14
CA LEU A 77 -7.84 -16.22 9.82
C LEU A 77 -8.30 -17.33 8.85
N VAL A 78 -7.52 -18.41 8.76
CA VAL A 78 -7.86 -19.52 7.86
C VAL A 78 -9.17 -20.18 8.30
N LYS A 79 -9.40 -20.35 9.61
CA LYS A 79 -10.67 -20.86 10.14
C LYS A 79 -11.83 -19.95 9.77
N THR A 80 -11.71 -18.64 9.97
CA THR A 80 -12.77 -17.67 9.65
C THR A 80 -13.14 -17.70 8.17
N LEU A 81 -12.12 -17.73 7.28
CA LEU A 81 -12.35 -17.82 5.83
C LEU A 81 -13.05 -19.15 5.45
N ARG A 82 -12.69 -20.26 6.09
CA ARG A 82 -13.34 -21.57 5.87
C ARG A 82 -14.79 -21.56 6.35
N ASP A 83 -15.05 -20.98 7.51
CA ASP A 83 -16.40 -20.89 8.07
C ASP A 83 -17.30 -20.02 7.16
N LEU A 84 -16.74 -18.96 6.57
CA LEU A 84 -17.45 -18.13 5.58
C LEU A 84 -17.68 -18.87 4.25
N GLU A 85 -16.71 -19.67 3.77
CA GLU A 85 -16.90 -20.52 2.57
C GLU A 85 -18.05 -21.50 2.75
N ALA A 86 -18.22 -22.05 3.96
CA ALA A 86 -19.27 -23.00 4.28
C ALA A 86 -20.64 -22.35 4.57
N ALA A 87 -20.68 -21.03 4.76
CA ALA A 87 -21.92 -20.32 5.07
C ALA A 87 -22.82 -20.17 3.83
N THR A 88 -24.11 -20.39 3.99
CA THR A 88 -25.10 -20.22 2.92
C THR A 88 -25.71 -18.81 2.89
N GLU A 89 -25.60 -18.08 3.99
CA GLU A 89 -26.12 -16.73 4.16
C GLU A 89 -25.12 -15.83 4.91
N PRO A 90 -25.15 -14.51 4.70
CA PRO A 90 -24.35 -13.58 5.48
C PRO A 90 -24.64 -13.71 6.98
N SER A 91 -23.61 -13.88 7.78
CA SER A 91 -23.76 -13.90 9.22
C SER A 91 -24.21 -12.52 9.75
N SER A 92 -24.88 -12.52 10.92
CA SER A 92 -25.34 -11.27 11.54
C SER A 92 -24.21 -10.28 11.81
N TRP A 93 -23.01 -10.77 12.19
CA TRP A 93 -21.85 -9.92 12.41
C TRP A 93 -21.37 -9.26 11.08
N LEU A 94 -21.38 -9.99 9.97
CA LEU A 94 -20.98 -9.47 8.68
C LEU A 94 -21.94 -8.36 8.22
N THR A 95 -23.24 -8.59 8.32
CA THR A 95 -24.26 -7.59 8.01
C THR A 95 -24.09 -6.32 8.88
N ALA A 96 -23.81 -6.48 10.18
CA ALA A 96 -23.57 -5.38 11.09
C ALA A 96 -22.31 -4.58 10.71
N VAL A 97 -21.22 -5.27 10.37
CA VAL A 97 -19.94 -4.64 9.95
C VAL A 97 -20.13 -3.88 8.63
N LEU A 98 -20.75 -4.49 7.62
CA LEU A 98 -20.99 -3.82 6.34
C LEU A 98 -21.90 -2.60 6.50
N GLY A 99 -22.88 -2.66 7.39
CA GLY A 99 -23.71 -1.52 7.77
C GLY A 99 -22.90 -0.40 8.45
N ALA A 100 -22.02 -0.75 9.39
CA ALA A 100 -21.13 0.21 10.07
C ALA A 100 -20.14 0.88 9.09
N LEU A 101 -19.67 0.13 8.09
CA LEU A 101 -18.81 0.64 7.01
C LEU A 101 -19.60 1.41 5.93
N LYS A 102 -20.92 1.57 6.13
CA LYS A 102 -21.83 2.27 5.21
C LYS A 102 -21.85 1.66 3.80
N VAL A 103 -21.64 0.36 3.68
CA VAL A 103 -21.77 -0.35 2.41
C VAL A 103 -23.25 -0.38 2.04
N PRO A 104 -23.65 0.09 0.83
CA PRO A 104 -25.03 0.04 0.38
C PRO A 104 -25.58 -1.38 0.43
N ALA A 105 -26.84 -1.55 0.83
CA ALA A 105 -27.48 -2.88 0.95
C ALA A 105 -27.38 -3.70 -0.35
N ALA A 106 -27.47 -3.05 -1.51
CA ALA A 106 -27.33 -3.67 -2.82
C ALA A 106 -25.94 -4.30 -3.04
N ASP A 107 -24.89 -3.75 -2.40
CA ASP A 107 -23.51 -4.16 -2.59
C ASP A 107 -23.06 -5.17 -1.52
N GLN A 108 -23.79 -5.32 -0.41
CA GLN A 108 -23.39 -6.20 0.70
C GLN A 108 -23.24 -7.66 0.27
N TRP A 109 -24.07 -8.12 -0.67
CA TRP A 109 -23.96 -9.48 -1.21
C TRP A 109 -22.64 -9.70 -1.94
N ALA A 110 -22.12 -8.70 -2.67
CA ALA A 110 -20.84 -8.80 -3.36
C ALA A 110 -19.66 -8.94 -2.39
N TYR A 111 -19.74 -8.31 -1.21
CA TYR A 111 -18.74 -8.51 -0.14
C TYR A 111 -18.83 -9.91 0.45
N PHE A 112 -20.05 -10.42 0.68
CA PHE A 112 -20.23 -11.77 1.18
C PHE A 112 -19.69 -12.82 0.20
N ASP A 113 -20.02 -12.71 -1.08
CA ASP A 113 -19.51 -13.56 -2.15
C ASP A 113 -17.97 -13.53 -2.21
N ALA A 114 -17.37 -12.33 -2.14
CA ALA A 114 -15.92 -12.18 -2.13
C ALA A 114 -15.28 -12.87 -0.92
N LEU A 115 -15.89 -12.77 0.26
CA LEU A 115 -15.41 -13.41 1.48
C LEU A 115 -15.56 -14.93 1.43
N GLN A 116 -16.65 -15.43 0.87
CA GLN A 116 -16.85 -16.87 0.64
C GLN A 116 -15.76 -17.45 -0.28
N CYS A 117 -15.43 -16.74 -1.36
CA CYS A 117 -14.37 -17.16 -2.27
C CYS A 117 -12.95 -17.09 -1.64
N GLY A 118 -12.77 -16.33 -0.57
CA GLY A 118 -11.46 -16.04 0.02
C GLY A 118 -10.66 -17.29 0.41
N HIS A 119 -11.29 -18.30 0.99
CA HIS A 119 -10.61 -19.55 1.36
C HIS A 119 -10.28 -20.41 0.13
N ALA A 120 -11.18 -20.48 -0.84
CA ALA A 120 -10.92 -21.19 -2.10
C ALA A 120 -9.74 -20.57 -2.85
N TRP A 121 -9.70 -19.24 -2.95
CA TRP A 121 -8.54 -18.53 -3.54
C TRP A 121 -7.25 -18.81 -2.78
N LEU A 122 -7.28 -18.71 -1.45
CA LEU A 122 -6.11 -18.96 -0.61
C LEU A 122 -5.50 -20.35 -0.85
N ARG A 123 -6.32 -21.37 -1.09
CA ARG A 123 -5.88 -22.74 -1.36
C ARG A 123 -5.43 -22.95 -2.79
N ALA A 124 -6.11 -22.37 -3.77
CA ALA A 124 -5.86 -22.62 -5.18
C ALA A 124 -4.73 -21.76 -5.76
N GLU A 125 -4.84 -20.45 -5.56
CA GLU A 125 -3.98 -19.47 -6.22
C GLU A 125 -3.17 -18.65 -5.22
N GLY A 126 -3.63 -18.56 -3.98
CA GLY A 126 -3.15 -17.62 -2.97
C GLY A 126 -3.95 -16.32 -2.95
N LEU A 127 -3.75 -15.54 -1.90
CA LEU A 127 -4.31 -14.19 -1.76
C LEU A 127 -3.28 -13.15 -2.16
N ASP A 128 -3.57 -12.35 -3.18
CA ASP A 128 -2.73 -11.19 -3.51
C ASP A 128 -3.13 -10.01 -2.62
N VAL A 129 -2.33 -9.78 -1.59
CA VAL A 129 -2.57 -8.71 -0.60
C VAL A 129 -2.19 -7.31 -1.11
N SER A 130 -1.69 -7.19 -2.35
CA SER A 130 -1.50 -5.89 -3.02
C SER A 130 -2.79 -5.37 -3.66
N VAL A 131 -3.72 -6.27 -3.99
CA VAL A 131 -4.98 -5.94 -4.66
C VAL A 131 -5.98 -5.33 -3.69
N GLN A 132 -6.64 -4.25 -4.11
CA GLN A 132 -7.58 -3.51 -3.25
C GLN A 132 -8.72 -4.40 -2.73
N ARG A 133 -9.31 -5.25 -3.57
CA ARG A 133 -10.38 -6.17 -3.15
C ARG A 133 -9.97 -7.08 -1.98
N THR A 134 -8.75 -7.63 -2.02
CA THR A 134 -8.23 -8.45 -0.90
C THR A 134 -8.04 -7.62 0.36
N ARG A 135 -7.59 -6.38 0.21
CA ARG A 135 -7.39 -5.45 1.33
C ARG A 135 -8.73 -5.08 1.98
N ASP A 136 -9.75 -4.78 1.17
CA ASP A 136 -11.11 -4.49 1.66
C ASP A 136 -11.70 -5.71 2.40
N MET A 137 -11.49 -6.92 1.88
CA MET A 137 -11.86 -8.16 2.55
C MET A 137 -11.18 -8.30 3.92
N LEU A 138 -9.88 -8.02 4.00
CA LEU A 138 -9.13 -8.06 5.27
C LEU A 138 -9.64 -6.99 6.25
N ASP A 139 -10.05 -5.81 5.77
CA ASP A 139 -10.63 -4.76 6.61
C ASP A 139 -11.99 -5.16 7.18
N VAL A 140 -12.83 -5.79 6.38
CA VAL A 140 -14.13 -6.35 6.84
C VAL A 140 -13.92 -7.44 7.88
N LEU A 141 -12.96 -8.35 7.66
CA LEU A 141 -12.62 -9.40 8.63
C LEU A 141 -12.09 -8.81 9.95
N ALA A 142 -11.23 -7.82 9.88
CA ALA A 142 -10.68 -7.13 11.06
C ALA A 142 -11.77 -6.39 11.85
N ALA A 143 -12.73 -5.78 11.17
CA ALA A 143 -13.85 -5.10 11.81
C ALA A 143 -14.85 -6.05 12.47
N GLY A 144 -15.06 -7.25 11.90
CA GLY A 144 -15.98 -8.25 12.41
C GLY A 144 -15.37 -9.22 13.42
N VAL A 145 -14.06 -9.42 13.35
CA VAL A 145 -13.27 -10.31 14.23
C VAL A 145 -12.07 -9.51 14.73
N PRO A 146 -12.22 -8.75 15.83
CA PRO A 146 -11.17 -7.82 16.31
C PRO A 146 -9.80 -8.48 16.52
N GLU A 147 -9.76 -9.76 16.84
CA GLU A 147 -8.54 -10.54 17.02
C GLU A 147 -7.74 -10.68 15.71
N LEU A 148 -8.37 -10.43 14.56
CA LEU A 148 -7.72 -10.42 13.25
C LEU A 148 -7.19 -9.04 12.84
N ALA A 149 -7.40 -7.97 13.62
CA ALA A 149 -7.01 -6.62 13.24
C ALA A 149 -5.51 -6.50 12.98
N GLU A 150 -4.68 -7.05 13.86
CA GLU A 150 -3.22 -7.06 13.72
C GLU A 150 -2.78 -7.94 12.52
N ALA A 151 -3.40 -9.10 12.36
CA ALA A 151 -3.15 -9.99 11.22
C ALA A 151 -3.46 -9.31 9.89
N ALA A 152 -4.60 -8.64 9.78
CA ALA A 152 -4.99 -7.90 8.59
C ALA A 152 -4.00 -6.76 8.29
N ALA A 153 -3.58 -6.01 9.30
CA ALA A 153 -2.58 -4.95 9.16
C ALA A 153 -1.24 -5.51 8.66
N THR A 154 -0.77 -6.60 9.25
CA THR A 154 0.48 -7.28 8.85
C THR A 154 0.43 -7.75 7.41
N LEU A 155 -0.62 -8.45 7.01
CA LEU A 155 -0.77 -8.93 5.63
C LEU A 155 -0.87 -7.78 4.62
N LYS A 156 -1.61 -6.72 4.94
CA LYS A 156 -1.70 -5.53 4.08
C LYS A 156 -0.36 -4.82 3.94
N ALA A 157 0.48 -4.84 4.97
CA ALA A 157 1.83 -4.27 4.90
C ALA A 157 2.74 -5.04 3.94
N LEU A 158 2.62 -6.37 3.84
CA LEU A 158 3.38 -7.19 2.89
C LEU A 158 3.07 -6.83 1.43
N GLY A 159 1.85 -6.38 1.12
CA GLY A 159 1.44 -5.92 -0.20
C GLY A 159 1.81 -4.48 -0.52
N ARG A 160 2.68 -3.86 0.26
CA ARG A 160 3.15 -2.49 0.07
C ARG A 160 4.67 -2.44 0.04
N GLN A 161 5.19 -1.49 -0.70
CA GLN A 161 6.62 -1.15 -0.67
C GLN A 161 6.78 0.36 -0.68
N PRO A 162 7.88 0.88 -0.11
CA PRO A 162 8.19 2.30 -0.24
C PRO A 162 8.22 2.72 -1.71
N ASP A 163 7.67 3.88 -2.01
CA ASP A 163 7.80 4.50 -3.33
C ASP A 163 8.93 5.54 -3.30
N ASP A 164 10.11 5.06 -2.89
CA ASP A 164 11.25 5.91 -2.63
C ASP A 164 11.82 6.50 -3.92
N ILE A 165 12.12 7.78 -3.86
CA ILE A 165 12.91 8.48 -4.86
C ILE A 165 14.38 8.52 -4.43
N THR A 166 15.29 8.47 -5.41
CA THR A 166 16.72 8.55 -5.17
C THR A 166 17.25 9.98 -5.32
N ALA A 167 18.41 10.26 -4.73
CA ALA A 167 19.10 11.54 -4.92
C ALA A 167 19.39 11.81 -6.41
N ASP A 168 19.68 10.79 -7.22
CA ASP A 168 19.84 10.94 -8.68
C ASP A 168 18.55 11.40 -9.36
N GLN A 169 17.40 10.85 -8.97
CA GLN A 169 16.11 11.30 -9.49
C GLN A 169 15.80 12.73 -9.08
N VAL A 170 16.14 13.14 -7.85
CA VAL A 170 16.04 14.54 -7.39
C VAL A 170 16.95 15.44 -8.22
N SER A 171 18.22 15.06 -8.38
CA SER A 171 19.19 15.77 -9.21
C SER A 171 18.67 15.99 -10.63
N ARG A 172 18.19 14.92 -11.26
CA ARG A 172 17.62 14.98 -12.60
C ARG A 172 16.36 15.82 -12.66
N ALA A 173 15.49 15.75 -11.64
CA ALA A 173 14.29 16.57 -11.56
C ALA A 173 14.58 18.06 -11.43
N LEU A 174 15.59 18.45 -10.67
CA LEU A 174 15.91 19.85 -10.42
C LEU A 174 16.84 20.47 -11.47
N ARG A 175 17.73 19.69 -12.08
CA ARG A 175 18.84 20.19 -12.92
C ARG A 175 18.94 19.52 -14.29
N GLY A 176 18.09 18.55 -14.58
CA GLY A 176 18.15 17.84 -15.87
C GLY A 176 17.77 18.74 -17.05
N PRO A 177 18.36 18.49 -18.22
CA PRO A 177 17.90 19.12 -19.44
C PRO A 177 16.52 18.53 -19.79
N TRP A 178 15.49 19.30 -19.58
CA TRP A 178 14.14 19.00 -20.07
C TRP A 178 14.09 19.44 -21.53
N GLY A 179 14.46 18.55 -22.43
CA GLY A 179 14.21 18.80 -23.84
C GLY A 179 12.69 18.98 -24.05
N ASP A 180 12.32 20.06 -24.69
CA ASP A 180 10.97 20.24 -25.23
C ASP A 180 10.82 19.22 -26.36
N GLU A 181 10.15 18.07 -26.06
CA GLU A 181 9.58 17.17 -27.07
C GLU A 181 8.08 17.43 -27.18
#